data_7c10478f786162f82a7a0468128d0bfe
#
_entry.id   7c10478f786162f82a7a0468128d0bfe
#
_cell.length_a   1.000
_cell.length_b   1.000
_cell.length_c   1.000
_cell.angle_alpha   90.00
_cell.angle_beta   90.00
_cell.angle_gamma   90.00
#
_symmetry.space_group_name_H-M   'P 1'
#
loop_
_entity.id
_entity.type
_entity.pdbx_description
1 polymer ?
#
loop_
_entity_poly.entity_id
_entity_poly.type
_entity_poly.pdbx_seq_one_letter_code
_entity_poly.pdbx_strand_id
1 'polypeptide(L)'
;MTCMAILRLFGGVWLTVLLLQGGSLTATAQLAELEERLVSLFEQNKSAMVRVKAVFPPSEELLQKEGLEPAEGEASVPQLVIGSGFFISREGLILTNASIVYEALRIWVEHNQIDYGAEVVGLDERSNIAFLRTYTLPESFTFFHLSDRSGLPAMGSLVLRLSMPLEFKASPDFGLVSGHESRFGDRFFPCTYIRTTVPAGPGDGGSAYLDLAGRLMGIQVGSLPEVGATYMLPARAALRIRDDILFSGAVTYGWIGFEVEPETSIKSGRRIFLTEVFDGSPAAQAGLLEGDVLKQIGDYPIESLDELRNAMFYTRVGQYVEVTVQRAGDTRRFSIKVESRPDDEPMEIVEPLPPAPPINPLKEKSTEETAPLPFEKDLRQPLTAPEETSRTGLPDIS
;
A
#
# COMPACT_ATOMS: atom_id res chain seq x y z
N MET A 1 69.00 1.69 -26.21
CA MET A 1 68.11 1.79 -25.06
C MET A 1 66.71 2.36 -25.39
N THR A 2 66.34 2.54 -26.65
CA THR A 2 65.11 3.27 -27.03
C THR A 2 63.94 2.33 -27.45
N CYS A 3 64.17 1.02 -27.61
CA CYS A 3 63.14 0.10 -28.10
C CYS A 3 62.30 -0.53 -26.96
N MET A 4 62.76 -0.58 -25.73
CA MET A 4 62.06 -1.16 -24.58
C MET A 4 61.05 -0.23 -23.92
N ALA A 5 61.15 1.08 -24.14
CA ALA A 5 60.22 2.08 -23.54
C ALA A 5 58.89 2.14 -24.31
N ILE A 6 58.91 1.94 -25.62
CA ILE A 6 57.72 1.99 -26.49
C ILE A 6 56.79 0.79 -26.23
N LEU A 7 57.35 -0.38 -25.95
CA LEU A 7 56.56 -1.62 -25.69
C LEU A 7 55.81 -1.54 -24.33
N ARG A 8 56.31 -0.76 -23.34
CA ARG A 8 55.63 -0.56 -22.06
C ARG A 8 54.47 0.42 -22.13
N LEU A 9 54.52 1.42 -22.98
CA LEU A 9 53.45 2.39 -23.20
C LEU A 9 52.25 1.76 -23.90
N PHE A 10 52.50 0.92 -24.92
CA PHE A 10 51.41 0.22 -25.62
C PHE A 10 50.75 -0.88 -24.79
N GLY A 11 51.50 -1.61 -23.94
CA GLY A 11 50.95 -2.59 -23.01
C GLY A 11 50.03 -1.99 -21.96
N GLY A 12 50.35 -0.80 -21.46
CA GLY A 12 49.51 -0.09 -20.46
C GLY A 12 48.19 0.44 -21.04
N VAL A 13 48.20 0.93 -22.29
CA VAL A 13 46.98 1.41 -22.95
C VAL A 13 46.04 0.27 -23.31
N TRP A 14 46.55 -0.87 -23.76
CA TRP A 14 45.73 -2.06 -24.03
C TRP A 14 45.11 -2.67 -22.78
N LEU A 15 45.82 -2.68 -21.65
CA LEU A 15 45.31 -3.18 -20.38
C LEU A 15 44.20 -2.29 -19.81
N THR A 16 44.33 -0.95 -19.93
CA THR A 16 43.32 0.01 -19.52
C THR A 16 42.07 -0.06 -20.41
N VAL A 17 42.21 -0.27 -21.71
CA VAL A 17 41.08 -0.42 -22.64
C VAL A 17 40.36 -1.74 -22.37
N LEU A 18 41.07 -2.84 -22.08
CA LEU A 18 40.47 -4.12 -21.73
C LEU A 18 39.71 -4.07 -20.39
N LEU A 19 40.22 -3.33 -19.41
CA LEU A 19 39.54 -3.14 -18.11
C LEU A 19 38.29 -2.27 -18.24
N LEU A 20 38.31 -1.25 -19.12
CA LEU A 20 37.14 -0.43 -19.40
C LEU A 20 36.06 -1.20 -20.19
N GLN A 21 36.43 -2.07 -21.11
CA GLN A 21 35.48 -2.93 -21.84
C GLN A 21 34.90 -4.04 -20.94
N GLY A 22 35.70 -4.62 -20.06
CA GLY A 22 35.24 -5.62 -19.09
C GLY A 22 34.21 -5.05 -18.10
N GLY A 23 34.42 -3.82 -17.63
CA GLY A 23 33.46 -3.13 -16.74
C GLY A 23 32.14 -2.79 -17.41
N SER A 24 32.15 -2.43 -18.69
CA SER A 24 30.94 -2.16 -19.47
C SER A 24 30.11 -3.41 -19.75
N LEU A 25 30.75 -4.53 -20.04
CA LEU A 25 30.08 -5.82 -20.29
C LEU A 25 29.42 -6.37 -19.01
N THR A 26 30.04 -6.20 -17.85
CA THR A 26 29.48 -6.64 -16.56
C THR A 26 28.29 -5.80 -16.15
N ALA A 27 28.32 -4.48 -16.34
CA ALA A 27 27.18 -3.59 -16.04
C ALA A 27 25.97 -3.90 -16.93
N THR A 28 26.19 -4.15 -18.22
CA THR A 28 25.09 -4.52 -19.14
C THR A 28 24.48 -5.88 -18.76
N ALA A 29 25.29 -6.85 -18.36
CA ALA A 29 24.82 -8.16 -17.91
C ALA A 29 24.00 -8.04 -16.61
N GLN A 30 24.40 -7.21 -15.67
CA GLN A 30 23.65 -6.97 -14.41
C GLN A 30 22.29 -6.31 -14.67
N LEU A 31 22.21 -5.37 -15.61
CA LEU A 31 20.93 -4.73 -15.98
C LEU A 31 19.99 -5.74 -16.67
N ALA A 32 20.51 -6.58 -17.55
CA ALA A 32 19.72 -7.64 -18.19
C ALA A 32 19.21 -8.66 -17.17
N GLU A 33 20.03 -9.03 -16.20
CA GLU A 33 19.62 -9.93 -15.10
C GLU A 33 18.49 -9.30 -14.24
N LEU A 34 18.56 -7.99 -13.95
CA LEU A 34 17.50 -7.28 -13.25
C LEU A 34 16.20 -7.27 -14.08
N GLU A 35 16.27 -6.99 -15.38
CA GLU A 35 15.12 -7.03 -16.29
C GLU A 35 14.47 -8.42 -16.29
N GLU A 36 15.25 -9.47 -16.52
CA GLU A 36 14.76 -10.85 -16.48
C GLU A 36 14.11 -11.19 -15.14
N ARG A 37 14.68 -10.69 -14.04
CA ARG A 37 14.13 -10.90 -12.70
C ARG A 37 12.77 -10.23 -12.54
N LEU A 38 12.61 -8.98 -12.97
CA LEU A 38 11.34 -8.25 -12.91
C LEU A 38 10.26 -8.94 -13.76
N VAL A 39 10.59 -9.33 -14.99
CA VAL A 39 9.69 -10.08 -15.88
C VAL A 39 9.27 -11.40 -15.24
N SER A 40 10.23 -12.16 -14.72
CA SER A 40 9.98 -13.44 -14.07
C SER A 40 9.07 -13.29 -12.83
N LEU A 41 9.32 -12.28 -11.98
CA LEU A 41 8.50 -12.00 -10.81
C LEU A 41 7.07 -11.66 -11.20
N PHE A 42 6.87 -10.85 -12.23
CA PHE A 42 5.54 -10.52 -12.73
C PHE A 42 4.83 -11.78 -13.24
N GLU A 43 5.45 -12.53 -14.14
CA GLU A 43 4.85 -13.73 -14.73
C GLU A 43 4.46 -14.78 -13.69
N GLN A 44 5.28 -14.98 -12.66
CA GLN A 44 5.02 -15.94 -11.58
C GLN A 44 3.88 -15.52 -10.65
N ASN A 45 3.64 -14.21 -10.49
CA ASN A 45 2.74 -13.68 -9.48
C ASN A 45 1.48 -12.99 -10.02
N LYS A 46 1.40 -12.70 -11.32
CA LYS A 46 0.24 -12.01 -11.92
C LYS A 46 -1.09 -12.72 -11.68
N SER A 47 -1.08 -14.06 -11.57
CA SER A 47 -2.30 -14.83 -11.29
C SER A 47 -2.76 -14.77 -9.82
N ALA A 48 -1.99 -14.14 -8.94
CA ALA A 48 -2.45 -13.81 -7.60
C ALA A 48 -3.34 -12.54 -7.59
N MET A 49 -3.22 -11.70 -8.62
CA MET A 49 -3.92 -10.42 -8.68
C MET A 49 -5.37 -10.60 -9.10
N VAL A 50 -6.23 -9.78 -8.50
CA VAL A 50 -7.65 -9.71 -8.80
C VAL A 50 -8.10 -8.26 -8.93
N ARG A 51 -9.14 -8.02 -9.71
CA ARG A 51 -9.89 -6.78 -9.71
C ARG A 51 -11.04 -6.89 -8.75
N VAL A 52 -11.15 -5.95 -7.82
CA VAL A 52 -12.27 -5.85 -6.90
C VAL A 52 -13.24 -4.82 -7.42
N LYS A 53 -14.49 -5.22 -7.63
CA LYS A 53 -15.59 -4.37 -8.10
C LYS A 53 -16.63 -4.29 -6.99
N ALA A 54 -17.00 -3.09 -6.59
CA ALA A 54 -18.00 -2.88 -5.55
C ALA A 54 -19.03 -1.85 -6.00
N VAL A 55 -20.29 -2.12 -5.72
CA VAL A 55 -21.42 -1.25 -6.07
C VAL A 55 -21.97 -0.62 -4.80
N PHE A 56 -22.09 0.70 -4.83
CA PHE A 56 -22.59 1.51 -3.72
C PHE A 56 -23.96 2.08 -4.05
N PRO A 57 -24.76 2.45 -3.03
CA PRO A 57 -25.95 3.22 -3.25
C PRO A 57 -25.58 4.58 -3.88
N PRO A 58 -26.49 5.21 -4.60
CA PRO A 58 -26.26 6.55 -5.11
C PRO A 58 -25.98 7.51 -3.97
N SER A 59 -24.93 8.32 -4.08
CA SER A 59 -24.63 9.28 -3.03
C SER A 59 -25.54 10.52 -3.19
N GLU A 60 -26.25 10.88 -2.13
CA GLU A 60 -27.08 12.10 -2.07
C GLU A 60 -26.25 13.37 -2.32
N GLU A 61 -24.97 13.37 -1.92
CA GLU A 61 -24.06 14.49 -2.17
C GLU A 61 -23.75 14.73 -3.64
N LEU A 62 -23.64 13.67 -4.45
CA LEU A 62 -23.42 13.79 -5.89
C LEU A 62 -24.69 14.31 -6.57
N LEU A 63 -25.86 13.87 -6.15
CA LEU A 63 -27.15 14.35 -6.66
C LEU A 63 -27.33 15.85 -6.36
N GLN A 64 -26.95 16.30 -5.17
CA GLN A 64 -27.00 17.72 -4.80
C GLN A 64 -25.98 18.60 -5.54
N LYS A 65 -24.78 18.06 -5.78
CA LYS A 65 -23.69 18.76 -6.48
C LYS A 65 -23.99 18.99 -7.97
N GLU A 66 -24.70 18.06 -8.59
CA GLU A 66 -25.11 18.16 -10.00
C GLU A 66 -26.43 18.90 -10.20
N GLY A 67 -27.08 19.35 -9.13
CA GLY A 67 -28.37 20.05 -9.20
C GLY A 67 -29.49 19.16 -9.74
N LEU A 68 -29.31 17.87 -9.68
CA LEU A 68 -30.28 16.87 -10.07
C LEU A 68 -31.14 16.55 -8.83
N GLU A 69 -32.26 17.23 -8.70
CA GLU A 69 -33.32 16.65 -7.88
C GLU A 69 -33.78 15.35 -8.58
N PRO A 70 -33.81 14.21 -7.86
CA PRO A 70 -34.32 12.98 -8.45
C PRO A 70 -35.73 13.26 -8.96
N ALA A 71 -35.96 13.26 -10.27
CA ALA A 71 -37.29 13.29 -10.82
C ALA A 71 -38.05 12.08 -10.24
N GLU A 72 -39.26 12.30 -9.76
CA GLU A 72 -40.11 11.24 -9.21
C GLU A 72 -40.17 10.07 -10.21
N GLY A 73 -39.41 8.97 -9.93
CA GLY A 73 -39.39 7.77 -10.75
C GLY A 73 -38.07 7.46 -11.48
N GLU A 74 -37.04 8.32 -11.48
CA GLU A 74 -35.72 7.99 -11.97
C GLU A 74 -34.91 7.31 -10.87
N ALA A 75 -34.63 6.00 -11.09
CA ALA A 75 -33.72 5.26 -10.22
C ALA A 75 -32.32 5.89 -10.30
N SER A 76 -31.86 6.47 -9.20
CA SER A 76 -30.50 6.97 -9.08
C SER A 76 -29.48 5.87 -9.42
N VAL A 77 -28.50 6.17 -10.25
CA VAL A 77 -27.54 5.18 -10.77
C VAL A 77 -26.58 4.76 -9.66
N PRO A 78 -26.49 3.46 -9.35
CA PRO A 78 -25.51 2.98 -8.38
C PRO A 78 -24.08 3.31 -8.81
N GLN A 79 -23.22 3.69 -7.86
CA GLN A 79 -21.83 4.01 -8.12
C GLN A 79 -20.98 2.70 -8.13
N LEU A 80 -20.22 2.48 -9.21
CA LEU A 80 -19.25 1.39 -9.29
C LEU A 80 -17.87 1.90 -8.88
N VAL A 81 -17.29 1.26 -7.86
CA VAL A 81 -15.89 1.46 -7.43
C VAL A 81 -15.07 0.25 -7.86
N ILE A 82 -13.92 0.51 -8.46
CA ILE A 82 -12.98 -0.51 -8.92
C ILE A 82 -11.64 -0.30 -8.22
N GLY A 83 -11.07 -1.39 -7.73
CA GLY A 83 -9.73 -1.43 -7.15
C GLY A 83 -9.00 -2.72 -7.41
N SER A 84 -7.79 -2.81 -6.94
CA SER A 84 -6.96 -4.00 -6.99
C SER A 84 -7.10 -4.81 -5.70
N GLY A 85 -6.80 -6.09 -5.78
CA GLY A 85 -6.65 -6.99 -4.65
C GLY A 85 -5.77 -8.17 -5.04
N PHE A 86 -5.50 -9.06 -4.09
CA PHE A 86 -4.71 -10.25 -4.37
C PHE A 86 -5.01 -11.37 -3.38
N PHE A 87 -4.87 -12.60 -3.83
CA PHE A 87 -5.00 -13.79 -2.99
C PHE A 87 -3.84 -13.88 -2.00
N ILE A 88 -4.15 -14.23 -0.74
CA ILE A 88 -3.19 -14.41 0.34
C ILE A 88 -3.23 -15.81 0.97
N SER A 89 -4.12 -16.67 0.50
CA SER A 89 -4.18 -18.07 0.93
C SER A 89 -4.73 -18.98 -0.17
N ARG A 90 -4.47 -20.28 -0.04
CA ARG A 90 -5.01 -21.30 -0.96
C ARG A 90 -6.53 -21.48 -0.84
N GLU A 91 -7.10 -21.05 0.27
CA GLU A 91 -8.54 -21.09 0.54
C GLU A 91 -9.26 -19.88 -0.09
N GLY A 92 -8.56 -19.06 -0.87
CA GLY A 92 -9.14 -17.94 -1.61
C GLY A 92 -9.39 -16.69 -0.76
N LEU A 93 -8.69 -16.52 0.36
CA LEU A 93 -8.73 -15.26 1.10
C LEU A 93 -8.00 -14.18 0.29
N ILE A 94 -8.65 -13.04 0.09
CA ILE A 94 -8.17 -11.92 -0.71
C ILE A 94 -7.95 -10.72 0.21
N LEU A 95 -6.87 -9.98 -0.04
CA LEU A 95 -6.57 -8.72 0.61
C LEU A 95 -6.80 -7.56 -0.38
N THR A 96 -7.53 -6.54 0.06
CA THR A 96 -7.82 -5.32 -0.69
C THR A 96 -7.95 -4.13 0.26
N ASN A 97 -8.34 -2.94 -0.23
CA ASN A 97 -8.58 -1.77 0.61
C ASN A 97 -10.01 -1.75 1.15
N ALA A 98 -10.17 -1.33 2.41
CA ALA A 98 -11.47 -1.14 3.03
C ALA A 98 -12.31 -0.10 2.28
N SER A 99 -11.72 1.00 1.85
CA SER A 99 -12.39 2.07 1.09
C SER A 99 -13.01 1.62 -0.24
N ILE A 100 -12.64 0.43 -0.75
CA ILE A 100 -13.23 -0.13 -1.97
C ILE A 100 -14.53 -0.88 -1.65
N VAL A 101 -14.68 -1.43 -0.44
CA VAL A 101 -15.75 -2.39 -0.13
C VAL A 101 -16.60 -2.03 1.09
N TYR A 102 -16.19 -1.03 1.86
CA TYR A 102 -16.90 -0.60 3.07
C TYR A 102 -18.30 -0.08 2.69
N GLU A 103 -19.34 -0.64 3.29
CA GLU A 103 -20.76 -0.35 2.98
C GLU A 103 -21.20 -0.59 1.52
N ALA A 104 -20.44 -1.40 0.77
CA ALA A 104 -20.86 -1.76 -0.59
C ALA A 104 -22.09 -2.67 -0.57
N LEU A 105 -23.05 -2.39 -1.45
CA LEU A 105 -24.26 -3.22 -1.64
C LEU A 105 -23.93 -4.59 -2.23
N ARG A 106 -22.92 -4.68 -3.10
CA ARG A 106 -22.45 -5.90 -3.76
C ARG A 106 -20.98 -5.80 -4.08
N ILE A 107 -20.30 -6.94 -3.99
CA ILE A 107 -18.89 -7.08 -4.28
C ILE A 107 -18.66 -8.25 -5.23
N TRP A 108 -17.85 -8.02 -6.25
CA TRP A 108 -17.33 -9.05 -7.14
C TRP A 108 -15.82 -8.98 -7.19
N VAL A 109 -15.23 -10.11 -7.43
CA VAL A 109 -13.80 -10.28 -7.66
C VAL A 109 -13.63 -10.85 -9.06
N GLU A 110 -12.99 -10.10 -9.95
CA GLU A 110 -12.65 -10.59 -11.29
C GLU A 110 -11.25 -11.21 -11.27
N HIS A 111 -11.18 -12.45 -11.72
CA HIS A 111 -9.93 -13.18 -11.94
C HIS A 111 -9.99 -13.87 -13.30
N ASN A 112 -8.97 -13.65 -14.14
CA ASN A 112 -8.92 -14.18 -15.51
C ASN A 112 -10.19 -13.89 -16.35
N GLN A 113 -10.74 -12.68 -16.24
CA GLN A 113 -11.94 -12.22 -16.94
C GLN A 113 -13.24 -12.95 -16.53
N ILE A 114 -13.23 -13.63 -15.38
CA ILE A 114 -14.41 -14.26 -14.78
C ILE A 114 -14.72 -13.53 -13.48
N ASP A 115 -15.99 -13.12 -13.32
CA ASP A 115 -16.47 -12.46 -12.11
C ASP A 115 -16.96 -13.50 -11.10
N TYR A 116 -16.47 -13.42 -9.87
CA TYR A 116 -16.83 -14.23 -8.72
C TYR A 116 -17.51 -13.34 -7.70
N GLY A 117 -18.71 -13.68 -7.25
CA GLY A 117 -19.35 -13.00 -6.13
C GLY A 117 -18.51 -13.18 -4.87
N ALA A 118 -18.39 -12.14 -4.06
CA ALA A 118 -17.57 -12.14 -2.87
C ALA A 118 -18.26 -11.47 -1.68
N GLU A 119 -17.82 -11.84 -0.48
CA GLU A 119 -18.22 -11.25 0.79
C GLU A 119 -17.04 -10.68 1.55
N VAL A 120 -17.30 -9.73 2.43
CA VAL A 120 -16.31 -9.19 3.36
C VAL A 120 -16.18 -10.14 4.55
N VAL A 121 -14.99 -10.70 4.75
CA VAL A 121 -14.65 -11.50 5.93
C VAL A 121 -14.43 -10.60 7.14
N GLY A 122 -13.86 -9.42 6.92
CA GLY A 122 -13.65 -8.37 7.88
C GLY A 122 -12.78 -7.26 7.30
N LEU A 123 -12.81 -6.11 7.94
CA LEU A 123 -12.06 -4.94 7.50
C LEU A 123 -11.55 -4.12 8.69
N ASP A 124 -10.60 -3.24 8.42
CA ASP A 124 -10.10 -2.23 9.34
C ASP A 124 -9.99 -0.88 8.63
N GLU A 125 -10.89 0.02 8.97
CA GLU A 125 -10.93 1.36 8.38
C GLU A 125 -9.69 2.21 8.74
N ARG A 126 -9.13 2.00 9.93
CA ARG A 126 -7.96 2.77 10.39
C ARG A 126 -6.73 2.50 9.52
N SER A 127 -6.51 1.25 9.13
CA SER A 127 -5.42 0.85 8.23
C SER A 127 -5.81 0.84 6.77
N ASN A 128 -7.10 1.02 6.46
CA ASN A 128 -7.69 0.95 5.13
C ASN A 128 -7.47 -0.40 4.43
N ILE A 129 -7.65 -1.53 5.12
CA ILE A 129 -7.61 -2.86 4.50
C ILE A 129 -8.87 -3.67 4.78
N ALA A 130 -9.20 -4.56 3.84
CA ALA A 130 -10.30 -5.51 3.94
C ALA A 130 -9.87 -6.88 3.46
N PHE A 131 -10.48 -7.91 4.04
CA PHE A 131 -10.34 -9.30 3.63
C PHE A 131 -11.64 -9.77 3.01
N LEU A 132 -11.55 -10.33 1.80
CA LEU A 132 -12.69 -10.85 1.07
C LEU A 132 -12.56 -12.35 0.89
N ARG A 133 -13.69 -13.00 0.70
CA ARG A 133 -13.80 -14.40 0.28
C ARG A 133 -14.77 -14.50 -0.87
N THR A 134 -14.38 -15.18 -1.95
CA THR A 134 -15.27 -15.49 -3.05
C THR A 134 -16.18 -16.68 -2.70
N TYR A 135 -17.43 -16.67 -3.16
CA TYR A 135 -18.36 -17.80 -2.93
C TYR A 135 -17.92 -19.08 -3.64
N THR A 136 -17.18 -18.93 -4.74
CA THR A 136 -16.58 -20.04 -5.49
C THR A 136 -15.15 -19.70 -5.82
N LEU A 137 -14.24 -20.68 -5.73
CA LEU A 137 -12.83 -20.49 -6.05
C LEU A 137 -12.57 -20.57 -7.55
N PRO A 138 -11.63 -19.75 -8.09
CA PRO A 138 -11.09 -19.97 -9.42
C PRO A 138 -10.41 -21.35 -9.53
N GLU A 139 -10.40 -21.95 -10.72
CA GLU A 139 -9.77 -23.26 -10.95
C GLU A 139 -8.27 -23.27 -10.64
N SER A 140 -7.59 -22.17 -10.90
CA SER A 140 -6.16 -22.01 -10.62
C SER A 140 -5.80 -20.56 -10.32
N PHE A 141 -5.02 -20.35 -9.30
CA PHE A 141 -4.42 -19.05 -8.93
C PHE A 141 -3.18 -19.26 -8.08
N THR A 142 -2.32 -18.27 -8.04
CA THR A 142 -1.23 -18.16 -7.05
C THR A 142 -1.68 -17.26 -5.91
N PHE A 143 -0.93 -17.25 -4.81
CA PHE A 143 -1.22 -16.38 -3.66
C PHE A 143 0.06 -15.95 -2.97
N PHE A 144 0.00 -14.79 -2.30
CA PHE A 144 1.09 -14.28 -1.50
C PHE A 144 0.98 -14.73 -0.05
N HIS A 145 2.12 -15.02 0.56
CA HIS A 145 2.18 -15.28 1.98
C HIS A 145 2.39 -13.97 2.75
N LEU A 146 1.50 -13.66 3.68
CA LEU A 146 1.75 -12.65 4.70
C LEU A 146 2.81 -13.17 5.67
N SER A 147 3.84 -12.39 5.93
CA SER A 147 4.95 -12.79 6.80
C SER A 147 5.08 -11.84 7.99
N ASP A 148 5.52 -12.40 9.11
CA ASP A 148 5.78 -11.67 10.37
C ASP A 148 7.18 -11.05 10.43
N ARG A 149 7.89 -10.95 9.30
CA ARG A 149 9.24 -10.40 9.26
C ARG A 149 9.29 -9.05 9.96
N SER A 150 10.11 -8.99 10.99
CA SER A 150 10.41 -7.75 11.69
C SER A 150 11.31 -6.85 10.83
N GLY A 151 11.12 -5.55 10.98
CA GLY A 151 11.89 -4.54 10.28
C GLY A 151 11.22 -4.09 8.98
N LEU A 152 11.42 -2.82 8.69
CA LEU A 152 11.00 -2.18 7.45
C LEU A 152 12.12 -2.32 6.41
N PRO A 153 11.78 -2.33 5.11
CA PRO A 153 12.80 -2.33 4.06
C PRO A 153 13.63 -1.04 4.14
N ALA A 154 14.91 -1.11 3.82
CA ALA A 154 15.76 0.07 3.81
C ALA A 154 15.29 1.08 2.74
N MET A 155 15.43 2.38 3.01
CA MET A 155 15.24 3.41 2.00
C MET A 155 16.19 3.18 0.82
N GLY A 156 15.68 3.37 -0.41
CA GLY A 156 16.40 3.02 -1.64
C GLY A 156 16.25 1.57 -2.07
N SER A 157 15.63 0.69 -1.28
CA SER A 157 15.29 -0.66 -1.73
C SER A 157 14.36 -0.63 -2.93
N LEU A 158 14.62 -1.49 -3.91
CA LEU A 158 13.79 -1.65 -5.10
C LEU A 158 12.50 -2.37 -4.74
N VAL A 159 11.40 -1.92 -5.35
CA VAL A 159 10.07 -2.51 -5.17
C VAL A 159 9.40 -2.74 -6.52
N LEU A 160 8.71 -3.87 -6.66
CA LEU A 160 7.85 -4.19 -7.79
C LEU A 160 6.40 -4.16 -7.29
N ARG A 161 5.57 -3.27 -7.85
CA ARG A 161 4.14 -3.27 -7.62
C ARG A 161 3.44 -4.10 -8.68
N LEU A 162 2.46 -4.91 -8.27
CA LEU A 162 1.51 -5.57 -9.16
C LEU A 162 0.13 -4.97 -8.90
N SER A 163 -0.53 -4.51 -9.95
CA SER A 163 -1.86 -3.91 -9.91
C SER A 163 -2.78 -4.48 -10.99
N MET A 164 -4.09 -4.32 -10.80
CA MET A 164 -5.11 -4.66 -11.78
C MET A 164 -6.14 -3.52 -11.86
N PRO A 165 -5.70 -2.31 -12.30
CA PRO A 165 -6.51 -1.11 -12.20
C PRO A 165 -7.57 -1.06 -13.30
N LEU A 166 -8.73 -0.51 -12.98
CA LEU A 166 -9.84 -0.28 -13.92
C LEU A 166 -10.11 -1.50 -14.80
N GLU A 167 -10.12 -1.34 -16.13
CA GLU A 167 -10.34 -2.41 -17.11
C GLU A 167 -9.02 -3.05 -17.62
N PHE A 168 -7.86 -2.59 -17.12
CA PHE A 168 -6.57 -3.11 -17.57
C PHE A 168 -6.26 -4.49 -16.98
N LYS A 169 -5.51 -5.30 -17.72
CA LYS A 169 -4.97 -6.56 -17.19
C LYS A 169 -3.97 -6.26 -16.08
N ALA A 170 -3.63 -7.30 -15.30
CA ALA A 170 -2.56 -7.21 -14.33
C ALA A 170 -1.28 -6.62 -14.97
N SER A 171 -0.70 -5.63 -14.32
CA SER A 171 0.48 -4.90 -14.82
C SER A 171 1.49 -4.70 -13.70
N PRO A 172 2.80 -4.69 -14.03
CA PRO A 172 3.86 -4.36 -13.09
C PRO A 172 4.22 -2.88 -13.18
N ASP A 173 4.55 -2.29 -12.04
CA ASP A 173 5.24 -1.01 -11.91
C ASP A 173 6.46 -1.18 -11.00
N PHE A 174 7.47 -0.33 -11.19
CA PHE A 174 8.74 -0.45 -10.50
C PHE A 174 9.17 0.88 -9.87
N GLY A 175 9.74 0.82 -8.68
CA GLY A 175 10.20 2.00 -7.98
C GLY A 175 11.08 1.69 -6.77
N LEU A 176 11.14 2.66 -5.85
CA LEU A 176 11.99 2.62 -4.67
C LEU A 176 11.17 2.86 -3.40
N VAL A 177 11.63 2.30 -2.29
CA VAL A 177 11.25 2.75 -0.95
C VAL A 177 11.84 4.15 -0.74
N SER A 178 10.99 5.15 -0.50
CA SER A 178 11.39 6.55 -0.37
C SER A 178 11.19 7.13 1.03
N GLY A 179 10.56 6.38 1.95
CA GLY A 179 10.37 6.83 3.32
C GLY A 179 9.63 5.83 4.20
N HIS A 180 9.65 6.10 5.50
CA HIS A 180 8.86 5.42 6.52
C HIS A 180 8.05 6.49 7.24
N GLU A 181 6.73 6.40 7.18
CA GLU A 181 5.83 7.46 7.59
C GLU A 181 4.84 6.97 8.64
N SER A 182 4.63 7.78 9.66
CA SER A 182 3.64 7.52 10.72
C SER A 182 2.39 8.38 10.58
N ARG A 183 2.42 9.35 9.67
CA ARG A 183 1.30 10.26 9.38
C ARG A 183 1.34 10.79 7.97
N PHE A 184 0.19 11.27 7.53
CA PHE A 184 0.02 12.04 6.33
C PHE A 184 -0.86 13.26 6.63
N GLY A 185 -0.30 14.47 6.52
CA GLY A 185 -0.96 15.68 7.01
C GLY A 185 -1.33 15.55 8.49
N ASP A 186 -2.60 15.75 8.79
CA ASP A 186 -3.15 15.61 10.15
C ASP A 186 -3.63 14.17 10.47
N ARG A 187 -3.63 13.28 9.47
CA ARG A 187 -4.02 11.88 9.65
C ARG A 187 -2.84 11.05 10.11
N PHE A 188 -2.93 10.46 11.30
CA PHE A 188 -1.98 9.50 11.81
C PHE A 188 -2.31 8.08 11.31
N PHE A 189 -1.26 7.36 10.93
CA PHE A 189 -1.37 5.93 10.61
C PHE A 189 -1.35 5.09 11.90
N PRO A 190 -2.02 3.93 11.92
CA PRO A 190 -2.00 3.06 13.09
C PRO A 190 -0.61 2.45 13.37
N CYS A 191 0.22 2.31 12.35
CA CYS A 191 1.62 1.87 12.44
C CYS A 191 2.47 2.62 11.41
N THR A 192 3.75 2.32 11.33
CA THR A 192 4.63 2.90 10.31
C THR A 192 4.30 2.33 8.93
N TYR A 193 3.95 3.21 7.99
CA TYR A 193 3.72 2.91 6.58
C TYR A 193 4.98 3.14 5.78
N ILE A 194 5.08 2.45 4.65
CA ILE A 194 6.21 2.56 3.74
C ILE A 194 5.80 3.45 2.58
N ARG A 195 6.54 4.55 2.36
CA ARG A 195 6.35 5.43 1.21
C ARG A 195 7.21 4.93 0.05
N THR A 196 6.66 4.94 -1.15
CA THR A 196 7.36 4.53 -2.38
C THR A 196 7.27 5.60 -3.47
N THR A 197 8.16 5.51 -4.45
CA THR A 197 8.16 6.35 -5.65
C THR A 197 7.31 5.79 -6.78
N VAL A 198 6.66 4.65 -6.58
CA VAL A 198 5.80 4.03 -7.60
C VAL A 198 4.59 4.94 -7.82
N PRO A 199 4.32 5.40 -9.04
CA PRO A 199 3.15 6.24 -9.31
C PRO A 199 1.86 5.44 -9.08
N ALA A 200 0.80 6.12 -8.68
CA ALA A 200 -0.51 5.50 -8.52
C ALA A 200 -1.59 6.31 -9.24
N GLY A 201 -2.52 5.59 -9.84
CA GLY A 201 -3.70 6.11 -10.52
C GLY A 201 -5.00 5.51 -9.97
N PRO A 202 -6.13 5.86 -10.58
CA PRO A 202 -7.43 5.26 -10.25
C PRO A 202 -7.40 3.74 -10.40
N GLY A 203 -7.94 3.02 -9.40
CA GLY A 203 -8.00 1.56 -9.39
C GLY A 203 -6.74 0.84 -8.86
N ASP A 204 -5.66 1.57 -8.55
CA ASP A 204 -4.44 0.98 -7.99
C ASP A 204 -4.53 0.66 -6.49
N GLY A 205 -5.50 1.21 -5.76
CA GLY A 205 -5.72 0.87 -4.36
C GLY A 205 -5.85 -0.64 -4.17
N GLY A 206 -5.14 -1.21 -3.18
CA GLY A 206 -5.12 -2.65 -2.96
C GLY A 206 -4.06 -3.43 -3.76
N SER A 207 -3.16 -2.76 -4.47
CA SER A 207 -2.05 -3.39 -5.20
C SER A 207 -1.03 -4.05 -4.28
N ALA A 208 -0.40 -5.13 -4.75
CA ALA A 208 0.65 -5.85 -4.03
C ALA A 208 2.03 -5.28 -4.31
N TYR A 209 2.87 -5.13 -3.29
CA TYR A 209 4.27 -4.75 -3.42
C TYR A 209 5.19 -5.91 -3.09
N LEU A 210 6.12 -6.20 -3.96
CA LEU A 210 7.09 -7.28 -3.84
C LEU A 210 8.52 -6.74 -3.74
N ASP A 211 9.37 -7.44 -3.00
CA ASP A 211 10.82 -7.27 -3.10
C ASP A 211 11.38 -8.08 -4.29
N LEU A 212 12.65 -7.88 -4.61
CA LEU A 212 13.31 -8.62 -5.68
C LEU A 212 13.48 -10.13 -5.42
N ALA A 213 13.19 -10.61 -4.22
CA ALA A 213 13.09 -12.04 -3.94
C ALA A 213 11.67 -12.60 -4.19
N GLY A 214 10.71 -11.77 -4.57
CA GLY A 214 9.31 -12.14 -4.80
C GLY A 214 8.48 -12.24 -3.52
N ARG A 215 8.96 -11.70 -2.41
CA ARG A 215 8.23 -11.72 -1.14
C ARG A 215 7.34 -10.49 -1.04
N LEU A 216 6.13 -10.69 -0.52
CA LEU A 216 5.21 -9.60 -0.28
C LEU A 216 5.76 -8.64 0.78
N MET A 217 5.92 -7.39 0.41
CA MET A 217 6.33 -6.29 1.30
C MET A 217 5.14 -5.61 1.96
N GLY A 218 4.04 -5.48 1.23
CA GLY A 218 2.83 -4.81 1.71
C GLY A 218 1.77 -4.62 0.64
N ILE A 219 0.72 -3.89 1.02
CA ILE A 219 -0.42 -3.54 0.19
C ILE A 219 -0.53 -2.02 0.06
N GLN A 220 -0.84 -1.52 -1.14
CA GLN A 220 -1.12 -0.10 -1.38
C GLN A 220 -2.41 0.32 -0.68
N VAL A 221 -2.33 1.32 0.19
CA VAL A 221 -3.48 1.82 0.97
C VAL A 221 -3.80 3.29 0.71
N GLY A 222 -2.94 3.99 0.01
CA GLY A 222 -3.16 5.40 -0.31
C GLY A 222 -2.09 5.95 -1.24
N SER A 223 -2.36 7.11 -1.82
CA SER A 223 -1.44 7.84 -2.70
C SER A 223 -1.65 9.33 -2.62
N LEU A 224 -0.60 10.06 -3.00
CA LEU A 224 -0.57 11.49 -3.21
C LEU A 224 0.06 11.78 -4.57
N PRO A 225 -0.74 11.76 -5.61
CA PRO A 225 -0.25 11.97 -6.97
C PRO A 225 0.49 13.29 -7.15
N GLU A 226 0.09 14.36 -6.45
CA GLU A 226 0.66 15.72 -6.53
C GLU A 226 2.14 15.77 -6.14
N VAL A 227 2.57 14.84 -5.28
CA VAL A 227 3.98 14.74 -4.83
C VAL A 227 4.63 13.42 -5.24
N GLY A 228 3.96 12.62 -6.08
CA GLY A 228 4.48 11.34 -6.55
C GLY A 228 4.73 10.34 -5.42
N ALA A 229 3.91 10.37 -4.37
CA ALA A 229 4.05 9.49 -3.21
C ALA A 229 2.93 8.45 -3.15
N THR A 230 3.30 7.20 -2.90
CA THR A 230 2.38 6.11 -2.65
C THR A 230 2.71 5.45 -1.33
N TYR A 231 1.69 5.09 -0.57
CA TYR A 231 1.82 4.52 0.77
C TYR A 231 1.38 3.07 0.76
N MET A 232 2.21 2.19 1.30
CA MET A 232 1.83 0.81 1.55
C MET A 232 1.82 0.47 3.03
N LEU A 233 0.82 -0.29 3.45
CA LEU A 233 0.79 -0.96 4.75
C LEU A 233 1.74 -2.17 4.68
N PRO A 234 2.68 -2.33 5.63
CA PRO A 234 3.57 -3.49 5.65
C PRO A 234 2.82 -4.83 5.74
N ALA A 235 3.32 -5.87 5.07
CA ALA A 235 2.72 -7.20 5.09
C ALA A 235 2.57 -7.77 6.51
N ARG A 236 3.52 -7.47 7.41
CA ARG A 236 3.43 -7.82 8.84
C ARG A 236 2.23 -7.17 9.53
N ALA A 237 1.92 -5.92 9.20
CA ALA A 237 0.75 -5.24 9.75
C ALA A 237 -0.55 -5.86 9.24
N ALA A 238 -0.61 -6.16 7.93
CA ALA A 238 -1.75 -6.87 7.35
C ALA A 238 -1.93 -8.28 7.95
N LEU A 239 -0.82 -8.98 8.26
CA LEU A 239 -0.85 -10.28 8.96
C LEU A 239 -1.50 -10.14 10.35
N ARG A 240 -1.06 -9.16 11.13
CA ARG A 240 -1.62 -8.90 12.46
C ARG A 240 -3.12 -8.63 12.39
N ILE A 241 -3.55 -7.75 11.46
CA ILE A 241 -4.97 -7.40 11.29
C ILE A 241 -5.79 -8.62 10.84
N ARG A 242 -5.27 -9.40 9.88
CA ARG A 242 -5.91 -10.67 9.47
C ARG A 242 -6.15 -11.60 10.65
N ASP A 243 -5.13 -11.78 11.48
CA ASP A 243 -5.22 -12.68 12.62
C ASP A 243 -6.26 -12.19 13.63
N ASP A 244 -6.29 -10.89 13.92
CA ASP A 244 -7.30 -10.32 14.83
C ASP A 244 -8.72 -10.55 14.27
N ILE A 245 -8.95 -10.29 12.99
CA ILE A 245 -10.26 -10.51 12.34
C ILE A 245 -10.65 -11.99 12.38
N LEU A 246 -9.74 -12.89 12.02
CA LEU A 246 -10.05 -14.33 11.97
C LEU A 246 -10.25 -14.97 13.35
N PHE A 247 -9.58 -14.48 14.40
CA PHE A 247 -9.66 -15.04 15.75
C PHE A 247 -10.68 -14.34 16.64
N SER A 248 -10.87 -13.03 16.46
CA SER A 248 -11.70 -12.19 17.36
C SER A 248 -12.89 -11.56 16.65
N GLY A 249 -13.02 -11.73 15.34
CA GLY A 249 -14.07 -11.12 14.53
C GLY A 249 -13.84 -9.64 14.18
N ALA A 250 -12.99 -8.94 14.91
CA ALA A 250 -12.69 -7.53 14.69
C ALA A 250 -11.25 -7.20 15.08
N VAL A 251 -10.72 -6.11 14.54
CA VAL A 251 -9.41 -5.58 14.91
C VAL A 251 -9.54 -4.82 16.23
N THR A 252 -8.71 -5.19 17.21
CA THR A 252 -8.65 -4.52 18.49
C THR A 252 -7.30 -3.82 18.66
N TYR A 253 -7.35 -2.55 19.11
CA TYR A 253 -6.15 -1.76 19.37
C TYR A 253 -5.85 -1.78 20.86
N GLY A 254 -4.62 -2.21 21.20
CA GLY A 254 -4.20 -2.29 22.61
C GLY A 254 -4.11 -0.91 23.26
N TRP A 255 -4.55 -0.84 24.49
CA TRP A 255 -4.48 0.33 25.36
C TRP A 255 -3.90 -0.02 26.73
N ILE A 256 -3.05 0.82 27.24
CA ILE A 256 -2.43 0.64 28.58
C ILE A 256 -2.80 1.78 29.54
N GLY A 257 -3.29 2.91 29.05
CA GLY A 257 -3.89 3.96 29.88
C GLY A 257 -2.93 5.02 30.38
N PHE A 258 -2.17 5.63 29.48
CA PHE A 258 -1.39 6.83 29.72
C PHE A 258 -1.36 7.76 28.50
N GLU A 259 -1.06 9.03 28.74
CA GLU A 259 -0.68 10.00 27.73
C GLU A 259 0.80 10.34 27.82
N VAL A 260 1.37 10.81 26.70
CA VAL A 260 2.80 11.10 26.62
C VAL A 260 3.05 12.36 25.82
N GLU A 261 4.14 13.04 26.16
CA GLU A 261 4.69 14.14 25.36
C GLU A 261 6.18 13.90 25.05
N PRO A 262 6.63 14.32 23.85
CA PRO A 262 8.04 14.29 23.52
C PRO A 262 8.75 15.51 24.10
N GLU A 263 9.87 15.29 24.76
CA GLU A 263 10.82 16.36 25.14
C GLU A 263 12.10 16.20 24.33
N THR A 264 12.59 17.28 23.78
CA THR A 264 13.90 17.32 23.12
C THR A 264 14.83 18.27 23.90
N SER A 265 15.89 17.71 24.46
CA SER A 265 16.89 18.49 25.19
C SER A 265 18.27 18.29 24.59
N ILE A 266 19.07 19.36 24.51
CA ILE A 266 20.47 19.33 24.03
C ILE A 266 21.32 18.36 24.86
N LYS A 267 21.02 18.22 26.16
CA LYS A 267 21.80 17.39 27.11
C LYS A 267 21.36 15.92 27.17
N SER A 268 20.07 15.66 26.97
CA SER A 268 19.48 14.35 27.23
C SER A 268 18.89 13.65 25.99
N GLY A 269 18.99 14.31 24.82
CA GLY A 269 18.40 13.79 23.59
C GLY A 269 16.88 13.87 23.56
N ARG A 270 16.27 13.02 22.74
CA ARG A 270 14.81 12.84 22.69
C ARG A 270 14.36 11.93 23.83
N ARG A 271 13.28 12.31 24.50
CA ARG A 271 12.65 11.54 25.58
C ARG A 271 11.13 11.60 25.42
N ILE A 272 10.47 10.53 25.81
CA ILE A 272 9.01 10.46 25.86
C ILE A 272 8.62 10.37 27.33
N PHE A 273 7.91 11.37 27.82
CA PHE A 273 7.44 11.44 29.20
C PHE A 273 5.97 11.05 29.31
N LEU A 274 5.61 10.34 30.36
CA LEU A 274 4.23 10.17 30.73
C LEU A 274 3.73 11.48 31.34
N THR A 275 2.75 12.10 30.67
CA THR A 275 2.11 13.35 31.13
C THR A 275 0.87 13.09 31.95
N GLU A 276 0.21 11.95 31.69
CA GLU A 276 -0.95 11.52 32.45
C GLU A 276 -0.97 9.99 32.52
N VAL A 277 -1.39 9.46 33.66
CA VAL A 277 -1.71 8.04 33.85
C VAL A 277 -3.16 7.97 34.35
N PHE A 278 -4.04 7.40 33.51
CA PHE A 278 -5.47 7.37 33.78
C PHE A 278 -5.80 6.51 35.00
N ASP A 279 -6.62 7.03 35.89
CA ASP A 279 -7.05 6.32 37.07
C ASP A 279 -7.75 4.99 36.72
N GLY A 280 -7.39 3.93 37.43
CA GLY A 280 -7.94 2.60 37.23
C GLY A 280 -7.42 1.89 35.96
N SER A 281 -6.59 2.54 35.14
CA SER A 281 -5.99 1.94 33.96
C SER A 281 -4.99 0.83 34.28
N PRO A 282 -4.66 -0.04 33.31
CA PRO A 282 -3.59 -1.02 33.47
C PRO A 282 -2.24 -0.40 33.88
N ALA A 283 -1.91 0.78 33.33
CA ALA A 283 -0.70 1.53 33.70
C ALA A 283 -0.69 1.96 35.16
N ALA A 284 -1.82 2.52 35.64
CA ALA A 284 -1.98 2.93 37.04
C ALA A 284 -1.90 1.72 38.01
N GLN A 285 -2.60 0.62 37.66
CA GLN A 285 -2.58 -0.61 38.43
C GLN A 285 -1.17 -1.22 38.54
N ALA A 286 -0.36 -1.10 37.48
CA ALA A 286 1.02 -1.56 37.47
C ALA A 286 1.98 -0.63 38.20
N GLY A 287 1.57 0.61 38.51
CA GLY A 287 2.37 1.59 39.27
C GLY A 287 3.22 2.51 38.39
N LEU A 288 2.86 2.71 37.13
CA LEU A 288 3.38 3.81 36.30
C LEU A 288 2.90 5.14 36.91
N LEU A 289 3.70 6.17 36.77
CA LEU A 289 3.42 7.50 37.31
C LEU A 289 3.71 8.58 36.25
N GLU A 290 3.03 9.69 36.37
CA GLU A 290 3.36 10.92 35.69
C GLU A 290 4.83 11.29 35.89
N GLY A 291 5.50 11.77 34.87
CA GLY A 291 6.94 12.10 34.85
C GLY A 291 7.87 10.92 34.62
N ASP A 292 7.37 9.69 34.48
CA ASP A 292 8.18 8.56 34.04
C ASP A 292 8.66 8.79 32.60
N VAL A 293 9.93 8.49 32.33
CA VAL A 293 10.49 8.52 30.96
C VAL A 293 10.37 7.13 30.34
N LEU A 294 9.52 7.00 29.34
CA LEU A 294 9.33 5.75 28.62
C LEU A 294 10.58 5.37 27.83
N LYS A 295 11.04 4.12 27.95
CA LYS A 295 12.24 3.61 27.30
C LYS A 295 11.96 2.45 26.35
N GLN A 296 11.03 1.57 26.72
CA GLN A 296 10.76 0.37 25.95
C GLN A 296 9.35 -0.15 26.23
N ILE A 297 8.70 -0.69 25.22
CA ILE A 297 7.45 -1.47 25.32
C ILE A 297 7.67 -2.80 24.58
N GLY A 298 7.63 -3.91 25.31
CA GLY A 298 7.99 -5.22 24.79
C GLY A 298 9.40 -5.19 24.19
N ASP A 299 9.54 -5.57 22.94
CA ASP A 299 10.81 -5.57 22.20
C ASP A 299 11.13 -4.23 21.53
N TYR A 300 10.25 -3.22 21.65
CA TYR A 300 10.38 -1.95 20.94
C TYR A 300 11.02 -0.88 21.84
N PRO A 301 12.22 -0.37 21.50
CA PRO A 301 12.75 0.84 22.13
C PRO A 301 11.88 2.04 21.75
N ILE A 302 11.70 2.99 22.66
CA ILE A 302 10.84 4.16 22.48
C ILE A 302 11.65 5.44 22.64
N GLU A 303 11.93 6.11 21.52
CA GLU A 303 12.61 7.41 21.45
C GLU A 303 11.73 8.47 20.76
N SER A 304 10.59 8.04 20.18
CA SER A 304 9.65 8.90 19.46
C SER A 304 8.21 8.43 19.63
N LEU A 305 7.25 9.33 19.35
CA LEU A 305 5.82 8.99 19.33
C LEU A 305 5.49 7.96 18.26
N ASP A 306 6.26 7.93 17.17
CA ASP A 306 6.07 6.99 16.06
C ASP A 306 6.43 5.57 16.48
N GLU A 307 7.53 5.41 17.23
CA GLU A 307 7.94 4.13 17.80
C GLU A 307 6.94 3.65 18.85
N LEU A 308 6.43 4.56 19.70
CA LEU A 308 5.37 4.23 20.66
C LEU A 308 4.11 3.73 19.93
N ARG A 309 3.65 4.46 18.91
CA ARG A 309 2.46 4.06 18.13
C ARG A 309 2.66 2.71 17.48
N ASN A 310 3.83 2.50 16.89
CA ASN A 310 4.18 1.24 16.25
C ASN A 310 4.25 0.08 17.26
N ALA A 311 4.86 0.29 18.43
CA ALA A 311 4.89 -0.68 19.52
C ALA A 311 3.48 -1.07 19.98
N MET A 312 2.62 -0.06 20.22
CA MET A 312 1.23 -0.28 20.65
C MET A 312 0.42 -1.00 19.58
N PHE A 313 0.63 -0.68 18.28
CA PHE A 313 -0.04 -1.38 17.19
C PHE A 313 0.25 -2.89 17.19
N TYR A 314 1.50 -3.31 17.44
CA TYR A 314 1.85 -4.74 17.46
C TYR A 314 1.58 -5.43 18.81
N THR A 315 1.17 -4.69 19.82
CA THR A 315 0.79 -5.25 21.13
C THR A 315 -0.71 -5.58 21.14
N ARG A 316 -1.05 -6.83 21.46
CA ARG A 316 -2.44 -7.33 21.37
C ARG A 316 -3.16 -7.21 22.71
N VAL A 317 -4.45 -6.96 22.64
CA VAL A 317 -5.36 -7.00 23.82
C VAL A 317 -5.29 -8.37 24.49
N GLY A 318 -5.25 -8.38 25.81
CA GLY A 318 -5.15 -9.57 26.65
C GLY A 318 -3.72 -10.08 26.89
N GLN A 319 -2.73 -9.58 26.14
CA GLN A 319 -1.32 -9.91 26.40
C GLN A 319 -0.75 -9.12 27.57
N TYR A 320 0.28 -9.68 28.22
CA TYR A 320 1.14 -8.92 29.13
C TYR A 320 2.34 -8.39 28.37
N VAL A 321 2.60 -7.09 28.49
CA VAL A 321 3.75 -6.42 27.88
C VAL A 321 4.65 -5.87 28.97
N GLU A 322 5.97 -6.03 28.84
CA GLU A 322 6.93 -5.39 29.71
C GLU A 322 7.12 -3.93 29.27
N VAL A 323 6.86 -2.98 30.17
CA VAL A 323 7.09 -1.56 29.98
C VAL A 323 8.28 -1.14 30.84
N THR A 324 9.32 -0.64 30.20
CA THR A 324 10.53 -0.13 30.88
C THR A 324 10.50 1.40 30.87
N VAL A 325 10.63 1.99 32.06
CA VAL A 325 10.71 3.43 32.25
C VAL A 325 11.95 3.82 33.07
N GLN A 326 12.33 5.10 32.98
CA GLN A 326 13.31 5.71 33.85
C GLN A 326 12.62 6.67 34.79
N ARG A 327 12.72 6.45 36.13
CA ARG A 327 12.13 7.27 37.19
C ARG A 327 13.22 7.72 38.14
N ALA A 328 13.43 9.03 38.29
CA ALA A 328 14.45 9.63 39.13
C ALA A 328 15.89 9.07 38.89
N GLY A 329 16.19 8.68 37.68
CA GLY A 329 17.48 8.10 37.28
C GLY A 329 17.51 6.56 37.29
N ASP A 330 16.61 5.90 38.01
CA ASP A 330 16.53 4.44 38.09
C ASP A 330 15.70 3.84 36.97
N THR A 331 16.15 2.71 36.43
CA THR A 331 15.37 1.92 35.47
C THR A 331 14.39 1.02 36.20
N ARG A 332 13.12 1.10 35.85
CA ARG A 332 12.04 0.25 36.37
C ARG A 332 11.32 -0.49 35.27
N ARG A 333 10.86 -1.69 35.57
CA ARG A 333 10.12 -2.56 34.64
C ARG A 333 8.78 -2.94 35.25
N PHE A 334 7.75 -2.87 34.43
CA PHE A 334 6.37 -3.17 34.81
C PHE A 334 5.79 -4.16 33.81
N SER A 335 5.19 -5.24 34.30
CA SER A 335 4.42 -6.16 33.46
C SER A 335 2.98 -5.69 33.45
N ILE A 336 2.47 -5.24 32.30
CA ILE A 336 1.16 -4.61 32.18
C ILE A 336 0.29 -5.46 31.26
N LYS A 337 -0.93 -5.78 31.71
CA LYS A 337 -1.94 -6.41 30.88
C LYS A 337 -2.52 -5.36 29.94
N VAL A 338 -2.49 -5.64 28.64
CA VAL A 338 -3.05 -4.75 27.64
C VAL A 338 -4.56 -4.95 27.56
N GLU A 339 -5.33 -3.87 27.61
CA GLU A 339 -6.78 -3.86 27.48
C GLU A 339 -7.21 -3.21 26.16
N SER A 340 -8.46 -3.39 25.76
CA SER A 340 -9.05 -2.62 24.67
C SER A 340 -9.25 -1.16 25.11
N ARG A 341 -9.16 -0.24 24.16
CA ARG A 341 -9.45 1.17 24.44
C ARG A 341 -10.92 1.31 24.88
N PRO A 342 -11.23 2.06 25.95
CA PRO A 342 -12.60 2.18 26.45
C PRO A 342 -13.64 2.67 25.43
N ASP A 343 -13.19 3.45 24.43
CA ASP A 343 -14.05 4.03 23.38
C ASP A 343 -14.05 3.22 22.07
N ASP A 344 -13.30 2.12 22.00
CA ASP A 344 -13.30 1.21 20.85
C ASP A 344 -14.47 0.23 21.02
N GLU A 345 -15.70 0.64 20.69
CA GLU A 345 -16.78 -0.32 20.48
C GLU A 345 -16.41 -1.20 19.27
N PRO A 346 -16.53 -2.54 19.38
CA PRO A 346 -16.35 -3.42 18.23
C PRO A 346 -17.40 -3.03 17.19
N MET A 347 -16.99 -2.73 15.97
CA MET A 347 -17.91 -2.54 14.85
C MET A 347 -18.75 -3.81 14.70
N GLU A 348 -20.04 -3.68 14.89
CA GLU A 348 -20.99 -4.77 14.69
C GLU A 348 -20.89 -5.24 13.24
N ILE A 349 -20.51 -6.49 13.03
CA ILE A 349 -20.51 -7.07 11.70
C ILE A 349 -21.97 -7.13 11.27
N VAL A 350 -22.35 -6.25 10.34
CA VAL A 350 -23.66 -6.33 9.71
C VAL A 350 -23.77 -7.71 9.06
N GLU A 351 -24.79 -8.48 9.47
CA GLU A 351 -25.05 -9.79 8.88
C GLU A 351 -25.01 -9.69 7.35
N PRO A 352 -24.28 -10.60 6.66
CA PRO A 352 -24.18 -10.55 5.22
C PRO A 352 -25.57 -10.67 4.62
N LEU A 353 -25.93 -9.71 3.77
CA LEU A 353 -27.16 -9.77 3.01
C LEU A 353 -27.24 -11.09 2.23
N PRO A 354 -28.41 -11.74 2.16
CA PRO A 354 -28.55 -13.00 1.45
C PRO A 354 -28.05 -12.88 0.00
N PRO A 355 -27.46 -13.95 -0.56
CA PRO A 355 -26.88 -13.91 -1.89
C PRO A 355 -27.90 -13.40 -2.91
N ALA A 356 -27.49 -12.41 -3.69
CA ALA A 356 -28.34 -11.84 -4.72
C ALA A 356 -28.71 -12.93 -5.75
N PRO A 357 -29.96 -12.95 -6.24
CA PRO A 357 -30.36 -13.90 -7.28
C PRO A 357 -29.44 -13.72 -8.51
N PRO A 358 -29.19 -14.80 -9.26
CA PRO A 358 -28.32 -14.78 -10.43
C PRO A 358 -28.77 -13.68 -11.40
N ILE A 359 -27.84 -12.84 -11.82
CA ILE A 359 -28.11 -11.80 -12.83
C ILE A 359 -28.38 -12.55 -14.13
N ASN A 360 -29.62 -12.47 -14.63
CA ASN A 360 -29.91 -12.90 -15.99
C ASN A 360 -29.05 -12.03 -16.93
N PRO A 361 -28.28 -12.63 -17.85
CA PRO A 361 -27.51 -11.83 -18.80
C PRO A 361 -28.51 -10.94 -19.54
N LEU A 362 -28.24 -9.64 -19.57
CA LEU A 362 -29.02 -8.64 -20.29
C LEU A 362 -29.30 -9.17 -21.69
N LYS A 363 -30.57 -9.34 -22.04
CA LYS A 363 -30.99 -9.62 -23.40
C LYS A 363 -30.31 -8.56 -24.28
N GLU A 364 -29.50 -9.01 -25.21
CA GLU A 364 -28.98 -8.17 -26.31
C GLU A 364 -30.12 -7.36 -26.90
N LYS A 365 -30.13 -6.05 -26.64
CA LYS A 365 -30.93 -5.13 -27.42
C LYS A 365 -30.25 -5.02 -28.78
N SER A 366 -31.00 -5.47 -29.78
CA SER A 366 -30.70 -5.33 -31.20
C SER A 366 -30.05 -3.99 -31.53
N THR A 367 -28.94 -4.06 -32.27
CA THR A 367 -28.27 -3.04 -33.03
C THR A 367 -29.19 -1.88 -33.47
N GLU A 368 -29.10 -0.75 -32.76
CA GLU A 368 -29.37 0.54 -33.35
C GLU A 368 -28.01 1.20 -33.64
N GLU A 369 -27.89 1.58 -34.88
CA GLU A 369 -26.75 2.19 -35.56
C GLU A 369 -26.23 3.40 -34.74
N THR A 370 -25.13 3.22 -34.00
CA THR A 370 -24.47 4.33 -33.29
C THR A 370 -23.69 5.15 -34.30
N ALA A 371 -24.04 6.42 -34.40
CA ALA A 371 -23.28 7.42 -35.15
C ALA A 371 -21.81 7.45 -34.65
N PRO A 372 -20.82 7.55 -35.54
CA PRO A 372 -19.41 7.51 -35.15
C PRO A 372 -19.04 8.70 -34.27
N LEU A 373 -18.27 8.42 -33.20
CA LEU A 373 -17.74 9.42 -32.29
C LEU A 373 -16.91 10.49 -33.04
N PRO A 374 -16.91 11.75 -32.60
CA PRO A 374 -16.31 12.87 -33.34
C PRO A 374 -14.79 12.82 -33.50
N PHE A 375 -14.10 11.84 -32.94
CA PHE A 375 -12.65 11.70 -32.99
C PHE A 375 -12.10 10.98 -34.22
N GLU A 376 -12.93 10.38 -35.06
CA GLU A 376 -12.48 9.60 -36.20
C GLU A 376 -12.27 10.42 -37.50
N LYS A 377 -12.58 11.72 -37.50
CA LYS A 377 -12.47 12.56 -38.69
C LYS A 377 -11.10 13.19 -38.94
N ASP A 378 -10.20 13.21 -37.97
CA ASP A 378 -8.91 13.93 -38.06
C ASP A 378 -7.69 13.07 -38.44
N LEU A 379 -7.83 11.76 -38.57
CA LEU A 379 -6.70 10.85 -38.86
C LEU A 379 -6.47 10.57 -40.35
N ARG A 380 -7.17 11.23 -41.27
CA ARG A 380 -7.02 11.00 -42.75
C ARG A 380 -6.44 12.16 -43.54
N GLN A 381 -5.78 13.12 -42.90
CA GLN A 381 -5.01 14.10 -43.67
C GLN A 381 -3.55 13.65 -43.80
N PRO A 382 -2.99 13.57 -45.00
CA PRO A 382 -1.58 13.25 -45.18
C PRO A 382 -0.75 14.44 -44.69
N LEU A 383 0.28 14.14 -43.86
CA LEU A 383 1.30 15.10 -43.43
C LEU A 383 2.00 15.65 -44.68
N THR A 384 1.73 16.89 -45.05
CA THR A 384 2.54 17.65 -45.99
C THR A 384 3.85 18.05 -45.34
N ALA A 385 4.96 17.74 -45.98
CA ALA A 385 6.30 18.14 -45.55
C ALA A 385 6.43 19.65 -45.43
N PRO A 386 7.21 20.18 -44.47
CA PRO A 386 7.41 21.63 -44.37
C PRO A 386 8.27 22.13 -45.53
N GLU A 387 7.82 23.19 -46.16
CA GLU A 387 8.57 23.95 -47.17
C GLU A 387 9.89 24.49 -46.59
N GLU A 388 10.98 24.25 -47.28
CA GLU A 388 12.28 24.88 -47.03
C GLU A 388 12.20 26.39 -47.28
N THR A 389 12.19 27.19 -46.22
CA THR A 389 12.40 28.63 -46.31
C THR A 389 13.90 28.93 -46.41
N SER A 390 14.30 29.41 -47.58
CA SER A 390 15.64 29.90 -47.92
C SER A 390 16.12 30.98 -46.93
N ARG A 391 17.32 30.74 -46.39
CA ARG A 391 18.10 31.74 -45.64
C ARG A 391 18.71 32.76 -46.61
N THR A 392 18.33 33.99 -46.44
CA THR A 392 19.14 35.13 -46.88
C THR A 392 19.14 36.21 -45.78
N GLY A 393 20.34 36.68 -45.38
CA GLY A 393 20.55 37.97 -44.69
C GLY A 393 21.06 37.88 -43.26
N LEU A 394 22.40 37.75 -43.09
CA LEU A 394 23.14 38.23 -41.91
C LEU A 394 23.46 39.72 -42.14
N PRO A 395 23.29 40.61 -41.15
CA PRO A 395 23.95 41.89 -41.15
C PRO A 395 25.29 41.81 -40.38
N ASP A 396 26.35 42.35 -40.98
CA ASP A 396 27.63 42.68 -40.40
C ASP A 396 27.46 43.66 -39.23
N ILE A 397 28.18 43.37 -38.12
CA ILE A 397 28.47 44.35 -37.10
C ILE A 397 29.99 44.39 -36.91
N SER A 398 30.54 45.54 -37.32
CA SER A 398 31.86 46.02 -37.00
C SER A 398 31.99 46.35 -35.51
#